data_81514436fe7e5eb9c971d22772f97e1b
#
_entry.id   81514436fe7e5eb9c971d22772f97e1b
#
_cell.length_a   1.000
_cell.length_b   1.000
_cell.length_c   1.000
_cell.angle_alpha   90.00
_cell.angle_beta   90.00
_cell.angle_gamma   90.00
#
_symmetry.space_group_name_H-M   'P 1'
#
loop_
_entity.id
_entity.type
_entity.pdbx_description
1 polymer ?
#
loop_
_entity_poly.entity_id
_entity_poly.type
_entity_poly.pdbx_seq_one_letter_code
_entity_poly.pdbx_strand_id
1 'polypeptide(L)'
;MENELVLKLEKSIEQIVNKNARIYFFVQETKGNAKASIRYIYDFALTLKNNGYNAIMLTEKPDYTPVSSWLDAKYDELPHQPIEGGNLSVAPEDLLVLPEIFGFVMEQVKNLPCGKIVIAQAYDHVLETLQPGATWSDFGFLKCITTSESAKLQISKVMRNVSYDIIEPLISDKFEEQVVPAKPIIGVHSRDQRDAINLIKEFYLKFPQYRWITFRDLRGLSEQDFATSIKESFLSVWIDPTSTWGSFPLESMKVGVPVIGKIPYLKHDWMTEENGVWIDNPINFTDVIADFTLNWLEDNISPKLIQDGKETANKFSDKNVFEEKVLDCFMNIFDARLNNFQEQLNRIKETN
;
A
#
# COMPACT_ATOMS: atom_id res chain seq x y z
N MET A 1 -26.25 33.71 14.58
CA MET A 1 -24.88 33.18 14.41
C MET A 1 -24.58 32.07 15.42
N GLU A 2 -24.64 32.33 16.73
CA GLU A 2 -24.30 31.29 17.76
C GLU A 2 -25.22 30.09 17.75
N ASN A 3 -26.54 30.26 17.71
CA ASN A 3 -27.48 29.16 17.58
C ASN A 3 -27.27 28.31 16.31
N GLU A 4 -26.85 28.94 15.22
CA GLU A 4 -26.55 28.23 13.97
C GLU A 4 -25.25 27.40 14.09
N LEU A 5 -24.25 27.91 14.81
CA LEU A 5 -23.01 27.19 15.08
C LEU A 5 -23.24 25.99 16.01
N VAL A 6 -24.06 26.18 17.06
CA VAL A 6 -24.48 25.08 17.96
C VAL A 6 -25.16 23.96 17.17
N LEU A 7 -26.13 24.28 16.33
CA LEU A 7 -26.83 23.30 15.50
C LEU A 7 -25.89 22.56 14.54
N LYS A 8 -24.90 23.25 13.95
CA LYS A 8 -23.89 22.64 13.08
C LYS A 8 -23.00 21.66 13.86
N LEU A 9 -22.55 22.02 15.05
CA LEU A 9 -21.73 21.15 15.90
C LEU A 9 -22.50 19.92 16.37
N GLU A 10 -23.75 20.11 16.84
CA GLU A 10 -24.62 18.98 17.23
C GLU A 10 -24.85 18.01 16.08
N LYS A 11 -25.09 18.51 14.87
CA LYS A 11 -25.23 17.70 13.67
C LYS A 11 -23.94 16.95 13.35
N SER A 12 -22.78 17.60 13.41
CA SER A 12 -21.49 16.93 13.16
C SER A 12 -21.20 15.82 14.17
N ILE A 13 -21.52 16.05 15.45
CA ILE A 13 -21.43 15.03 16.51
C ILE A 13 -22.34 13.83 16.18
N GLU A 14 -23.58 14.08 15.82
CA GLU A 14 -24.55 13.02 15.45
C GLU A 14 -24.07 12.20 14.25
N GLN A 15 -23.52 12.86 13.21
CA GLN A 15 -23.01 12.16 12.02
C GLN A 15 -21.82 11.24 12.36
N ILE A 16 -20.93 11.65 13.26
CA ILE A 16 -19.81 10.80 13.70
C ILE A 16 -20.32 9.60 14.53
N VAL A 17 -21.16 9.86 15.53
CA VAL A 17 -21.70 8.82 16.43
C VAL A 17 -22.46 7.75 15.65
N ASN A 18 -23.22 8.14 14.64
CA ASN A 18 -24.01 7.24 13.78
C ASN A 18 -23.20 6.65 12.61
N LYS A 19 -21.88 6.86 12.53
CA LYS A 19 -21.01 6.44 11.42
C LYS A 19 -21.46 6.94 10.03
N ASN A 20 -22.20 8.04 9.98
CA ASN A 20 -22.68 8.66 8.73
C ASN A 20 -21.70 9.67 8.15
N ALA A 21 -20.70 10.14 8.93
CA ALA A 21 -19.61 10.97 8.42
C ALA A 21 -18.91 10.24 7.27
N ARG A 22 -18.67 10.95 6.17
CA ARG A 22 -18.10 10.36 4.96
C ARG A 22 -16.59 10.27 5.08
N ILE A 23 -16.03 9.15 4.62
CA ILE A 23 -14.59 8.94 4.51
C ILE A 23 -14.27 8.84 3.02
N TYR A 24 -13.67 9.88 2.48
CA TYR A 24 -13.30 9.97 1.08
C TYR A 24 -11.88 9.47 0.87
N PHE A 25 -11.71 8.43 0.07
CA PHE A 25 -10.43 7.91 -0.36
C PHE A 25 -10.13 8.34 -1.80
N PHE A 26 -9.19 9.23 -1.98
CA PHE A 26 -8.79 9.67 -3.31
C PHE A 26 -7.91 8.61 -3.97
N VAL A 27 -8.26 8.20 -5.18
CA VAL A 27 -7.56 7.15 -5.93
C VAL A 27 -7.19 7.59 -7.33
N GLN A 28 -6.00 7.17 -7.76
CA GLN A 28 -5.54 7.37 -9.12
C GLN A 28 -6.23 6.38 -10.06
N GLU A 29 -6.62 6.86 -11.26
CA GLU A 29 -7.07 6.01 -12.35
C GLU A 29 -5.95 5.05 -12.81
N THR A 30 -6.25 3.77 -12.86
CA THR A 30 -5.28 2.72 -13.22
C THR A 30 -5.35 2.30 -14.67
N LYS A 31 -6.44 2.65 -15.37
CA LYS A 31 -6.72 2.21 -16.76
C LYS A 31 -6.61 0.69 -16.90
N GLY A 32 -7.07 -0.05 -15.90
CA GLY A 32 -7.02 -1.51 -15.87
C GLY A 32 -5.65 -2.12 -15.52
N ASN A 33 -4.64 -1.32 -15.19
CA ASN A 33 -3.34 -1.84 -14.78
C ASN A 33 -3.30 -2.10 -13.26
N ALA A 34 -2.86 -3.28 -12.87
CA ALA A 34 -2.72 -3.66 -11.48
C ALA A 34 -1.69 -2.80 -10.74
N LYS A 35 -2.08 -2.30 -9.56
CA LYS A 35 -1.20 -1.52 -8.67
C LYS A 35 -1.46 -1.91 -7.21
N ALA A 36 -0.48 -2.50 -6.56
CA ALA A 36 -0.57 -2.90 -5.14
C ALA A 36 -0.91 -1.70 -4.23
N SER A 37 -0.39 -0.51 -4.54
CA SER A 37 -0.68 0.73 -3.81
C SER A 37 -2.15 1.14 -3.86
N ILE A 38 -2.82 0.91 -4.98
CA ILE A 38 -4.26 1.18 -5.12
C ILE A 38 -5.06 0.12 -4.37
N ARG A 39 -4.71 -1.16 -4.50
CA ARG A 39 -5.35 -2.24 -3.74
C ARG A 39 -5.33 -1.94 -2.24
N TYR A 40 -4.21 -1.52 -1.68
CA TYR A 40 -4.08 -1.17 -0.27
C TYR A 40 -5.12 -0.13 0.17
N ILE A 41 -5.38 0.91 -0.65
CA ILE A 41 -6.40 1.92 -0.36
C ILE A 41 -7.81 1.32 -0.40
N TYR A 42 -8.07 0.43 -1.37
CA TYR A 42 -9.35 -0.28 -1.48
C TYR A 42 -9.58 -1.23 -0.30
N ASP A 43 -8.54 -1.88 0.22
CA ASP A 43 -8.64 -2.73 1.42
C ASP A 43 -9.11 -1.92 2.64
N PHE A 44 -8.61 -0.69 2.83
CA PHE A 44 -9.11 0.23 3.88
C PHE A 44 -10.58 0.58 3.69
N ALA A 45 -10.94 1.04 2.51
CA ALA A 45 -12.30 1.49 2.23
C ALA A 45 -13.30 0.34 2.39
N LEU A 46 -12.96 -0.86 1.91
CA LEU A 46 -13.80 -2.05 2.03
C LEU A 46 -13.95 -2.49 3.50
N THR A 47 -12.86 -2.49 4.27
CA THR A 47 -12.90 -2.79 5.72
C THR A 47 -13.84 -1.83 6.44
N LEU A 48 -13.72 -0.54 6.21
CA LEU A 48 -14.55 0.47 6.85
C LEU A 48 -16.02 0.33 6.44
N LYS A 49 -16.30 0.15 5.13
CA LYS A 49 -17.67 -0.06 4.63
C LYS A 49 -18.31 -1.29 5.28
N ASN A 50 -17.61 -2.41 5.34
CA ASN A 50 -18.13 -3.65 5.93
C ASN A 50 -18.42 -3.53 7.44
N ASN A 51 -17.81 -2.53 8.10
CA ASN A 51 -18.04 -2.21 9.52
C ASN A 51 -18.95 -1.00 9.72
N GLY A 52 -19.75 -0.64 8.71
CA GLY A 52 -20.83 0.33 8.80
C GLY A 52 -20.38 1.79 8.65
N TYR A 53 -19.14 2.08 8.29
CA TYR A 53 -18.69 3.43 7.95
C TYR A 53 -19.04 3.82 6.52
N ASN A 54 -19.26 5.10 6.29
CA ASN A 54 -19.58 5.63 4.97
C ASN A 54 -18.31 5.93 4.16
N ALA A 55 -17.66 4.87 3.66
CA ALA A 55 -16.45 4.97 2.85
C ALA A 55 -16.80 5.15 1.37
N ILE A 56 -16.15 6.13 0.72
CA ILE A 56 -16.40 6.54 -0.67
C ILE A 56 -15.06 6.69 -1.40
N MET A 57 -14.95 6.08 -2.58
CA MET A 57 -13.79 6.24 -3.45
C MET A 57 -13.95 7.51 -4.29
N LEU A 58 -13.00 8.47 -4.19
CA LEU A 58 -12.99 9.66 -5.02
C LEU A 58 -12.13 9.43 -6.27
N THR A 59 -12.69 9.72 -7.44
CA THR A 59 -12.00 9.64 -8.73
C THR A 59 -11.93 11.00 -9.40
N GLU A 60 -10.90 11.25 -10.21
CA GLU A 60 -10.77 12.52 -10.95
C GLU A 60 -11.85 12.68 -12.02
N LYS A 61 -12.29 11.56 -12.61
CA LYS A 61 -13.20 11.54 -13.77
C LYS A 61 -14.36 10.60 -13.55
N PRO A 62 -15.52 10.86 -14.21
CA PRO A 62 -16.69 9.99 -14.13
C PRO A 62 -16.51 8.64 -14.82
N ASP A 63 -15.64 8.53 -15.82
CA ASP A 63 -15.35 7.32 -16.60
C ASP A 63 -14.23 6.47 -16.01
N TYR A 64 -14.24 6.28 -14.71
CA TYR A 64 -13.28 5.46 -13.98
C TYR A 64 -13.40 3.99 -14.37
N THR A 65 -12.26 3.35 -14.68
CA THR A 65 -12.22 1.93 -15.01
C THR A 65 -12.45 1.07 -13.77
N PRO A 66 -13.46 0.15 -13.77
CA PRO A 66 -13.70 -0.73 -12.65
C PRO A 66 -12.46 -1.52 -12.25
N VAL A 67 -12.19 -1.60 -10.94
CA VAL A 67 -11.00 -2.32 -10.43
C VAL A 67 -11.13 -3.83 -10.57
N SER A 68 -12.33 -4.37 -10.76
CA SER A 68 -12.58 -5.77 -11.07
C SER A 68 -11.91 -6.25 -12.36
N SER A 69 -11.45 -5.32 -13.22
CA SER A 69 -10.61 -5.66 -14.35
C SER A 69 -9.27 -6.31 -13.95
N TRP A 70 -8.82 -6.12 -12.71
CA TRP A 70 -7.57 -6.67 -12.21
C TRP A 70 -7.57 -7.06 -10.71
N LEU A 71 -8.60 -6.64 -9.95
CA LEU A 71 -8.87 -7.07 -8.58
C LEU A 71 -10.11 -7.97 -8.49
N ASP A 72 -10.47 -8.36 -7.28
CA ASP A 72 -11.72 -9.06 -6.99
C ASP A 72 -12.94 -8.14 -7.17
N ALA A 73 -14.05 -8.70 -7.69
CA ALA A 73 -15.27 -7.95 -7.94
C ALA A 73 -15.89 -7.29 -6.68
N LYS A 74 -15.58 -7.80 -5.48
CA LYS A 74 -16.05 -7.21 -4.21
C LYS A 74 -15.68 -5.74 -4.02
N TYR A 75 -14.59 -5.29 -4.65
CA TYR A 75 -14.16 -3.90 -4.55
C TYR A 75 -15.01 -2.93 -5.38
N ASP A 76 -15.71 -3.41 -6.42
CA ASP A 76 -16.64 -2.59 -7.20
C ASP A 76 -17.93 -2.27 -6.44
N GLU A 77 -18.18 -2.94 -5.30
CA GLU A 77 -19.30 -2.61 -4.41
C GLU A 77 -19.08 -1.29 -3.65
N LEU A 78 -17.85 -0.78 -3.59
CA LEU A 78 -17.57 0.52 -2.99
C LEU A 78 -18.18 1.65 -3.83
N PRO A 79 -18.84 2.64 -3.19
CA PRO A 79 -19.35 3.79 -3.93
C PRO A 79 -18.18 4.59 -4.52
N HIS A 80 -18.27 4.91 -5.81
CA HIS A 80 -17.32 5.78 -6.50
C HIS A 80 -17.98 7.12 -6.79
N GLN A 81 -17.32 8.21 -6.45
CA GLN A 81 -17.77 9.56 -6.69
C GLN A 81 -16.70 10.33 -7.50
N PRO A 82 -17.02 10.78 -8.72
CA PRO A 82 -16.11 11.64 -9.47
C PRO A 82 -16.10 13.06 -8.89
N ILE A 83 -14.93 13.72 -8.98
CA ILE A 83 -14.80 15.13 -8.65
C ILE A 83 -15.11 15.95 -9.90
N GLU A 84 -16.37 16.30 -10.08
CA GLU A 84 -16.81 17.09 -11.22
C GLU A 84 -16.43 18.57 -11.08
N GLY A 85 -15.74 19.12 -12.06
CA GLY A 85 -15.39 20.54 -12.11
C GLY A 85 -14.53 21.03 -10.94
N GLY A 86 -13.85 20.12 -10.23
CA GLY A 86 -13.02 20.46 -9.08
C GLY A 86 -13.80 20.78 -7.79
N ASN A 87 -15.11 20.60 -7.77
CA ASN A 87 -15.96 20.89 -6.62
C ASN A 87 -16.22 19.63 -5.78
N LEU A 88 -15.60 19.54 -4.62
CA LEU A 88 -15.89 18.54 -3.60
C LEU A 88 -16.62 19.20 -2.42
N SER A 89 -17.86 18.83 -2.19
CA SER A 89 -18.62 19.27 -1.01
C SER A 89 -18.34 18.35 0.16
N VAL A 90 -17.62 18.86 1.16
CA VAL A 90 -17.29 18.15 2.39
C VAL A 90 -17.82 18.87 3.61
N ALA A 91 -18.21 18.13 4.61
CA ALA A 91 -18.65 18.65 5.90
C ALA A 91 -17.50 18.62 6.93
N PRO A 92 -17.59 19.41 8.02
CA PRO A 92 -16.58 19.41 9.06
C PRO A 92 -16.32 18.03 9.69
N GLU A 93 -17.33 17.18 9.79
CA GLU A 93 -17.24 15.81 10.31
C GLU A 93 -16.56 14.80 9.37
N ASP A 94 -16.52 15.07 8.07
CA ASP A 94 -15.97 14.17 7.07
C ASP A 94 -14.43 14.01 7.20
N LEU A 95 -13.91 12.95 6.60
CA LEU A 95 -12.48 12.70 6.44
C LEU A 95 -12.10 12.64 4.97
N LEU A 96 -10.97 13.24 4.62
CA LEU A 96 -10.35 13.16 3.31
C LEU A 96 -9.00 12.45 3.43
N VAL A 97 -8.89 11.32 2.76
CA VAL A 97 -7.69 10.47 2.75
C VAL A 97 -7.02 10.60 1.38
N LEU A 98 -5.80 11.14 1.35
CA LEU A 98 -5.01 11.31 0.13
C LEU A 98 -3.74 10.46 0.18
N PRO A 99 -3.41 9.74 -0.89
CA PRO A 99 -2.08 9.18 -1.08
C PRO A 99 -1.01 10.29 -1.18
N GLU A 100 0.20 9.98 -0.76
CA GLU A 100 1.36 10.90 -0.78
C GLU A 100 1.68 11.45 -2.17
N ILE A 101 1.32 10.73 -3.23
CA ILE A 101 1.54 11.13 -4.64
C ILE A 101 0.71 12.35 -5.07
N PHE A 102 -0.25 12.79 -4.26
CA PHE A 102 -1.15 13.90 -4.58
C PHE A 102 -0.80 15.21 -3.85
N GLY A 103 0.48 15.52 -3.68
CA GLY A 103 0.92 16.73 -3.02
C GLY A 103 0.31 18.01 -3.60
N PHE A 104 0.13 18.08 -4.92
CA PHE A 104 -0.54 19.21 -5.58
C PHE A 104 -2.05 19.34 -5.23
N VAL A 105 -2.73 18.22 -4.96
CA VAL A 105 -4.12 18.22 -4.48
C VAL A 105 -4.19 18.71 -3.03
N MET A 106 -3.19 18.36 -2.20
CA MET A 106 -3.15 18.76 -0.79
C MET A 106 -3.20 20.30 -0.65
N GLU A 107 -2.51 21.03 -1.51
CA GLU A 107 -2.56 22.50 -1.54
C GLU A 107 -3.96 23.01 -1.89
N GLN A 108 -4.63 22.40 -2.86
CA GLN A 108 -5.97 22.81 -3.29
C GLN A 108 -7.03 22.59 -2.19
N VAL A 109 -6.89 21.50 -1.41
CA VAL A 109 -7.86 21.12 -0.38
C VAL A 109 -7.54 21.66 1.01
N LYS A 110 -6.48 22.47 1.17
CA LYS A 110 -6.02 22.97 2.48
C LYS A 110 -7.11 23.66 3.29
N ASN A 111 -8.00 24.41 2.63
CA ASN A 111 -9.06 25.19 3.26
C ASN A 111 -10.36 24.40 3.49
N LEU A 112 -10.44 23.14 3.08
CA LEU A 112 -11.63 22.33 3.37
C LEU A 112 -11.74 22.04 4.88
N PRO A 113 -12.97 22.09 5.44
CA PRO A 113 -13.16 21.99 6.88
C PRO A 113 -13.02 20.57 7.46
N CYS A 114 -12.92 19.58 6.60
CA CYS A 114 -12.85 18.16 6.99
C CYS A 114 -11.51 17.78 7.62
N GLY A 115 -11.48 16.62 8.29
CA GLY A 115 -10.23 15.98 8.69
C GLY A 115 -9.44 15.50 7.48
N LYS A 116 -8.10 15.56 7.56
CA LYS A 116 -7.22 15.22 6.45
C LYS A 116 -6.17 14.22 6.89
N ILE A 117 -6.02 13.15 6.12
CA ILE A 117 -5.13 12.02 6.40
C ILE A 117 -4.30 11.74 5.15
N VAL A 118 -3.00 11.48 5.32
CA VAL A 118 -2.13 10.97 4.26
C VAL A 118 -2.01 9.45 4.40
N ILE A 119 -2.10 8.72 3.31
CA ILE A 119 -1.60 7.34 3.21
C ILE A 119 -0.28 7.39 2.46
N ALA A 120 0.83 7.06 3.14
CA ALA A 120 2.17 7.12 2.57
C ALA A 120 2.74 5.72 2.38
N GLN A 121 2.96 5.36 1.12
CA GLN A 121 3.40 4.03 0.68
C GLN A 121 4.78 4.03 0.02
N ALA A 122 5.28 5.20 -0.44
CA ALA A 122 6.57 5.31 -1.12
C ALA A 122 7.27 6.62 -0.75
N TYR A 123 8.50 6.50 -0.22
CA TYR A 123 9.25 7.66 0.28
C TYR A 123 9.63 8.67 -0.82
N ASP A 124 10.01 8.18 -2.00
CA ASP A 124 10.35 9.02 -3.15
C ASP A 124 9.17 9.92 -3.56
N HIS A 125 7.94 9.41 -3.59
CA HIS A 125 6.76 10.20 -3.89
C HIS A 125 6.51 11.33 -2.88
N VAL A 126 6.87 11.13 -1.61
CA VAL A 126 6.78 12.18 -0.57
C VAL A 126 7.60 13.41 -0.95
N LEU A 127 8.77 13.20 -1.55
CA LEU A 127 9.69 14.30 -1.92
C LEU A 127 9.37 14.90 -3.28
N GLU A 128 8.81 14.12 -4.21
CA GLU A 128 8.57 14.54 -5.59
C GLU A 128 7.34 15.41 -5.77
N THR A 129 6.34 15.28 -4.91
CA THR A 129 5.00 15.84 -5.14
C THR A 129 4.73 17.16 -4.43
N LEU A 130 5.58 17.57 -3.51
CA LEU A 130 5.45 18.84 -2.78
C LEU A 130 6.45 19.88 -3.26
N GLN A 131 6.09 21.15 -3.12
CA GLN A 131 7.03 22.25 -3.35
C GLN A 131 8.19 22.19 -2.35
N PRO A 132 9.41 22.61 -2.74
CA PRO A 132 10.55 22.63 -1.84
C PRO A 132 10.25 23.38 -0.52
N GLY A 133 10.46 22.68 0.61
CA GLY A 133 10.23 23.22 1.95
C GLY A 133 8.81 23.10 2.48
N ALA A 134 7.84 22.72 1.65
CA ALA A 134 6.48 22.45 2.09
C ALA A 134 6.36 21.08 2.78
N THR A 135 5.52 21.01 3.79
CA THR A 135 5.19 19.76 4.51
C THR A 135 3.68 19.51 4.50
N TRP A 136 3.26 18.31 4.79
CA TRP A 136 1.83 17.98 4.87
C TRP A 136 1.09 18.80 5.91
N SER A 137 1.75 19.16 7.02
CA SER A 137 1.14 20.00 8.07
C SER A 137 0.79 21.40 7.60
N ASP A 138 1.49 21.96 6.59
CA ASP A 138 1.20 23.27 6.02
C ASP A 138 -0.16 23.28 5.27
N PHE A 139 -0.64 22.12 4.88
CA PHE A 139 -1.94 21.92 4.21
C PHE A 139 -3.00 21.32 5.13
N GLY A 140 -2.71 21.19 6.43
CA GLY A 140 -3.64 20.67 7.44
C GLY A 140 -3.71 19.14 7.52
N PHE A 141 -2.77 18.42 6.90
CA PHE A 141 -2.65 16.97 7.05
C PHE A 141 -1.76 16.67 8.26
N LEU A 142 -2.40 16.38 9.39
CA LEU A 142 -1.72 16.15 10.68
C LEU A 142 -1.63 14.66 11.06
N LYS A 143 -2.16 13.78 10.23
CA LYS A 143 -2.17 12.33 10.39
C LYS A 143 -1.66 11.65 9.14
N CYS A 144 -0.77 10.67 9.32
CA CYS A 144 -0.28 9.80 8.27
C CYS A 144 -0.45 8.34 8.67
N ILE A 145 -0.91 7.52 7.73
CA ILE A 145 -0.90 6.06 7.82
C ILE A 145 0.20 5.58 6.88
N THR A 146 1.11 4.75 7.37
CA THR A 146 2.23 4.20 6.59
C THR A 146 2.34 2.70 6.75
N THR A 147 3.15 2.07 5.91
CA THR A 147 3.19 0.62 5.72
C THR A 147 4.15 -0.12 6.65
N SER A 148 5.08 0.58 7.31
CA SER A 148 6.11 -0.06 8.17
C SER A 148 6.76 0.93 9.13
N GLU A 149 7.43 0.42 10.18
CA GLU A 149 8.26 1.25 11.07
C GLU A 149 9.40 1.91 10.30
N SER A 150 10.00 1.21 9.36
CA SER A 150 11.06 1.74 8.48
C SER A 150 10.57 2.94 7.69
N ALA A 151 9.39 2.83 7.05
CA ALA A 151 8.77 3.94 6.32
C ALA A 151 8.45 5.12 7.23
N LYS A 152 7.85 4.88 8.41
CA LYS A 152 7.58 5.90 9.43
C LYS A 152 8.85 6.61 9.84
N LEU A 153 9.92 5.86 10.18
CA LEU A 153 11.19 6.43 10.60
C LEU A 153 11.79 7.37 9.53
N GLN A 154 11.67 6.99 8.27
CA GLN A 154 12.20 7.79 7.17
C GLN A 154 11.35 9.03 6.89
N ILE A 155 10.04 8.85 6.77
CA ILE A 155 9.10 9.92 6.41
C ILE A 155 9.02 10.98 7.53
N SER A 156 9.00 10.56 8.80
CA SER A 156 8.90 11.49 9.95
C SER A 156 10.07 12.45 10.09
N LYS A 157 11.23 12.15 9.50
CA LYS A 157 12.39 13.05 9.47
C LYS A 157 12.14 14.28 8.60
N VAL A 158 11.33 14.15 7.55
CA VAL A 158 11.02 15.21 6.58
C VAL A 158 9.63 15.78 6.77
N MET A 159 8.64 14.96 7.09
CA MET A 159 7.25 15.40 7.35
C MET A 159 7.01 15.53 8.86
N ARG A 160 7.44 16.67 9.40
CA ARG A 160 7.33 16.99 10.83
C ARG A 160 5.90 17.43 11.19
N ASN A 161 5.56 17.41 12.47
CA ASN A 161 4.26 17.80 13.02
C ASN A 161 3.08 16.97 12.49
N VAL A 162 3.35 15.71 12.15
CA VAL A 162 2.38 14.72 11.70
C VAL A 162 2.43 13.54 12.66
N SER A 163 1.29 13.02 13.08
CA SER A 163 1.20 11.77 13.84
C SER A 163 1.13 10.57 12.88
N TYR A 164 1.72 9.44 13.27
CA TYR A 164 1.90 8.28 12.40
C TYR A 164 1.26 7.03 13.00
N ASP A 165 0.45 6.34 12.21
CA ASP A 165 0.05 4.97 12.46
C ASP A 165 0.69 4.05 11.43
N ILE A 166 0.93 2.79 11.82
CA ILE A 166 1.48 1.78 10.94
C ILE A 166 0.41 0.70 10.75
N ILE A 167 0.06 0.53 9.48
CA ILE A 167 -0.85 -0.54 9.07
C ILE A 167 -0.21 -1.22 7.88
N GLU A 168 0.28 -2.43 8.08
CA GLU A 168 0.96 -3.18 7.03
C GLU A 168 -0.05 -3.66 5.98
N PRO A 169 0.30 -3.66 4.68
CA PRO A 169 -0.57 -4.18 3.63
C PRO A 169 -0.89 -5.67 3.82
N LEU A 170 -2.14 -6.02 3.61
CA LEU A 170 -2.63 -7.40 3.68
C LEU A 170 -2.21 -8.20 2.45
N ILE A 171 -1.64 -9.38 2.65
CA ILE A 171 -1.39 -10.34 1.57
C ILE A 171 -2.71 -11.06 1.24
N SER A 172 -3.07 -11.08 -0.05
CA SER A 172 -4.33 -11.68 -0.54
C SER A 172 -4.36 -13.20 -0.39
N ASP A 173 -5.57 -13.74 -0.21
CA ASP A 173 -5.85 -15.18 -0.21
C ASP A 173 -5.46 -15.87 -1.53
N LYS A 174 -5.34 -15.12 -2.64
CA LYS A 174 -4.90 -15.66 -3.93
C LYS A 174 -3.46 -16.16 -3.91
N PHE A 175 -2.66 -15.70 -2.92
CA PHE A 175 -1.30 -16.17 -2.69
C PHE A 175 -1.22 -17.35 -1.72
N GLU A 176 -2.28 -18.12 -1.59
CA GLU A 176 -2.22 -19.40 -0.87
C GLU A 176 -1.29 -20.40 -1.56
N GLU A 177 -0.66 -21.23 -0.74
CA GLU A 177 0.21 -22.28 -1.22
C GLU A 177 -0.54 -23.24 -2.14
N GLN A 178 0.00 -23.45 -3.32
CA GLN A 178 -0.47 -24.49 -4.23
C GLN A 178 0.70 -25.40 -4.59
N VAL A 179 0.53 -26.71 -4.42
CA VAL A 179 1.51 -27.70 -4.85
C VAL A 179 1.44 -27.83 -6.37
N VAL A 180 2.10 -26.91 -7.06
CA VAL A 180 2.32 -26.99 -8.51
C VAL A 180 3.80 -27.26 -8.72
N PRO A 181 4.19 -28.26 -9.55
CA PRO A 181 5.59 -28.44 -9.88
C PRO A 181 6.17 -27.16 -10.46
N ALA A 182 7.26 -26.66 -9.87
CA ALA A 182 7.94 -25.48 -10.36
C ALA A 182 8.45 -25.69 -11.78
N LYS A 183 8.15 -24.76 -12.66
CA LYS A 183 8.67 -24.72 -14.03
C LYS A 183 10.04 -24.04 -14.05
N PRO A 184 10.84 -24.20 -15.11
CA PRO A 184 12.10 -23.46 -15.27
C PRO A 184 11.83 -21.98 -15.60
N ILE A 185 11.11 -21.31 -14.69
CA ILE A 185 10.70 -19.93 -14.79
C ILE A 185 11.22 -19.19 -13.58
N ILE A 186 11.85 -18.04 -13.82
CA ILE A 186 12.19 -17.04 -12.82
C ILE A 186 11.21 -15.87 -12.97
N GLY A 187 10.38 -15.65 -11.96
CA GLY A 187 9.52 -14.47 -11.90
C GLY A 187 10.33 -13.23 -11.56
N VAL A 188 10.22 -12.17 -12.34
CA VAL A 188 10.94 -10.90 -12.07
C VAL A 188 9.97 -9.78 -11.85
N HIS A 189 10.15 -9.10 -10.74
CA HIS A 189 9.47 -7.84 -10.46
C HIS A 189 10.49 -6.74 -10.20
N SER A 190 10.49 -5.72 -11.06
CA SER A 190 11.36 -4.56 -10.93
C SER A 190 10.55 -3.28 -11.03
N ARG A 191 10.90 -2.28 -10.24
CA ARG A 191 10.28 -0.95 -10.34
C ARG A 191 10.62 -0.27 -11.68
N ASP A 192 11.89 -0.32 -12.11
CA ASP A 192 12.31 0.13 -13.45
C ASP A 192 12.48 -1.08 -14.39
N GLN A 193 11.79 -1.03 -15.52
CA GLN A 193 11.90 -2.08 -16.55
C GLN A 193 13.33 -2.29 -17.04
N ARG A 194 14.11 -1.23 -17.10
CA ARG A 194 15.51 -1.28 -17.57
C ARG A 194 16.36 -2.15 -16.68
N ASP A 195 16.15 -2.11 -15.36
CA ASP A 195 16.90 -2.92 -14.40
C ASP A 195 16.63 -4.41 -14.64
N ALA A 196 15.36 -4.80 -14.83
CA ALA A 196 15.01 -6.18 -15.16
C ALA A 196 15.61 -6.63 -16.50
N ILE A 197 15.51 -5.82 -17.55
CA ILE A 197 16.07 -6.12 -18.86
C ILE A 197 17.59 -6.27 -18.79
N ASN A 198 18.27 -5.39 -18.09
CA ASN A 198 19.74 -5.43 -17.95
C ASN A 198 20.17 -6.67 -17.18
N LEU A 199 19.48 -7.00 -16.07
CA LEU A 199 19.74 -8.21 -15.30
C LEU A 199 19.62 -9.47 -16.18
N ILE A 200 18.51 -9.58 -16.93
CA ILE A 200 18.26 -10.75 -17.80
C ILE A 200 19.33 -10.87 -18.89
N LYS A 201 19.71 -9.76 -19.54
CA LYS A 201 20.76 -9.74 -20.55
C LYS A 201 22.09 -10.16 -19.96
N GLU A 202 22.47 -9.61 -18.81
CA GLU A 202 23.72 -9.94 -18.13
C GLU A 202 23.75 -11.42 -17.74
N PHE A 203 22.66 -11.94 -17.18
CA PHE A 203 22.55 -13.36 -16.81
C PHE A 203 22.81 -14.28 -18.01
N TYR A 204 22.14 -14.07 -19.15
CA TYR A 204 22.32 -14.93 -20.31
C TYR A 204 23.70 -14.75 -21.01
N LEU A 205 24.36 -13.60 -20.83
CA LEU A 205 25.72 -13.39 -21.33
C LEU A 205 26.74 -14.12 -20.46
N LYS A 206 26.61 -14.06 -19.14
CA LYS A 206 27.50 -14.74 -18.20
C LYS A 206 27.26 -16.27 -18.16
N PHE A 207 26.01 -16.69 -18.27
CA PHE A 207 25.59 -18.09 -18.07
C PHE A 207 24.79 -18.62 -19.27
N PRO A 208 25.43 -18.77 -20.45
CA PRO A 208 24.73 -19.21 -21.68
C PRO A 208 24.15 -20.63 -21.58
N GLN A 209 24.62 -21.47 -20.67
CA GLN A 209 24.07 -22.81 -20.38
C GLN A 209 22.65 -22.77 -19.81
N TYR A 210 22.20 -21.63 -19.26
CA TYR A 210 20.87 -21.45 -18.70
C TYR A 210 19.87 -20.74 -19.64
N ARG A 211 20.14 -20.66 -20.94
CA ARG A 211 19.24 -20.02 -21.93
C ARG A 211 17.86 -20.69 -22.06
N TRP A 212 17.72 -21.89 -21.55
CA TRP A 212 16.44 -22.61 -21.49
C TRP A 212 15.55 -22.18 -20.31
N ILE A 213 16.05 -21.43 -19.37
CA ILE A 213 15.27 -20.81 -18.28
C ILE A 213 14.55 -19.58 -18.82
N THR A 214 13.30 -19.41 -18.50
CA THR A 214 12.51 -18.24 -18.90
C THR A 214 12.43 -17.24 -17.77
N PHE A 215 12.82 -16.01 -18.00
CA PHE A 215 12.50 -14.90 -17.13
C PHE A 215 11.13 -14.33 -17.50
N ARG A 216 10.23 -14.27 -16.54
CA ARG A 216 8.87 -13.74 -16.70
C ARG A 216 8.74 -12.41 -15.98
N ASP A 217 8.49 -11.32 -16.73
CA ASP A 217 8.15 -10.03 -16.16
C ASP A 217 6.74 -10.08 -15.57
N LEU A 218 6.61 -9.76 -14.29
CA LEU A 218 5.36 -9.89 -13.54
C LEU A 218 4.59 -8.57 -13.42
N ARG A 219 5.04 -7.49 -14.06
CA ARG A 219 4.37 -6.20 -13.99
C ARG A 219 3.11 -6.15 -14.84
N GLY A 220 2.10 -5.43 -14.37
CA GLY A 220 0.86 -5.17 -15.12
C GLY A 220 -0.08 -6.36 -15.23
N LEU A 221 0.20 -7.48 -14.57
CA LEU A 221 -0.69 -8.62 -14.50
C LEU A 221 -1.86 -8.35 -13.56
N SER A 222 -3.01 -8.99 -13.83
CA SER A 222 -4.08 -9.06 -12.83
C SER A 222 -3.58 -9.77 -11.58
N GLU A 223 -4.21 -9.55 -10.43
CA GLU A 223 -3.81 -10.22 -9.17
C GLU A 223 -3.82 -11.75 -9.32
N GLN A 224 -4.81 -12.29 -10.05
CA GLN A 224 -4.92 -13.72 -10.32
C GLN A 224 -3.79 -14.25 -11.19
N ASP A 225 -3.47 -13.55 -12.30
CA ASP A 225 -2.40 -13.96 -13.22
C ASP A 225 -1.04 -13.80 -12.56
N PHE A 226 -0.89 -12.78 -11.71
CA PHE A 226 0.31 -12.54 -10.93
C PHE A 226 0.56 -13.68 -9.93
N ALA A 227 -0.45 -14.05 -9.13
CA ALA A 227 -0.36 -15.17 -8.20
C ALA A 227 -0.06 -16.49 -8.94
N THR A 228 -0.72 -16.75 -10.08
CA THR A 228 -0.48 -17.93 -10.91
C THR A 228 0.95 -17.96 -11.43
N SER A 229 1.45 -16.81 -11.92
CA SER A 229 2.80 -16.69 -12.47
C SER A 229 3.89 -16.93 -11.42
N ILE A 230 3.68 -16.46 -10.19
CA ILE A 230 4.59 -16.76 -9.07
C ILE A 230 4.58 -18.26 -8.77
N LYS A 231 3.40 -18.86 -8.61
CA LYS A 231 3.24 -20.30 -8.29
C LYS A 231 3.91 -21.22 -9.29
N GLU A 232 4.01 -20.82 -10.55
CA GLU A 232 4.71 -21.56 -11.61
C GLU A 232 6.23 -21.40 -11.58
N SER A 233 6.75 -20.39 -10.90
CA SER A 233 8.18 -20.06 -10.86
C SER A 233 8.92 -20.89 -9.81
N PHE A 234 10.18 -21.26 -10.09
CA PHE A 234 11.04 -21.87 -9.06
C PHE A 234 11.77 -20.82 -8.22
N LEU A 235 11.82 -19.59 -8.69
CA LEU A 235 12.51 -18.47 -8.06
C LEU A 235 11.80 -17.17 -8.39
N SER A 236 11.74 -16.25 -7.43
CA SER A 236 11.32 -14.87 -7.60
C SER A 236 12.51 -13.91 -7.44
N VAL A 237 12.66 -12.99 -8.38
CA VAL A 237 13.71 -11.95 -8.36
C VAL A 237 13.08 -10.58 -8.20
N TRP A 238 13.55 -9.84 -7.20
CA TRP A 238 12.99 -8.54 -6.83
C TRP A 238 14.02 -7.41 -6.89
N ILE A 239 13.68 -6.33 -7.60
CA ILE A 239 14.51 -5.14 -7.75
C ILE A 239 13.65 -3.89 -7.55
N ASP A 240 13.59 -3.39 -6.32
CA ASP A 240 12.92 -2.14 -5.99
C ASP A 240 13.70 -1.39 -4.90
N PRO A 241 14.62 -0.51 -5.29
CA PRO A 241 15.49 0.18 -4.34
C PRO A 241 14.77 1.19 -3.45
N THR A 242 13.57 1.64 -3.83
CA THR A 242 12.80 2.66 -3.11
C THR A 242 11.57 2.10 -2.38
N SER A 243 11.40 0.78 -2.41
CA SER A 243 10.30 0.11 -1.71
C SER A 243 10.27 0.46 -0.23
N THR A 244 9.07 0.66 0.30
CA THR A 244 8.83 0.88 1.74
C THR A 244 8.20 -0.32 2.43
N TRP A 245 7.77 -1.34 1.65
CA TRP A 245 7.11 -2.52 2.18
C TRP A 245 7.55 -3.84 1.53
N GLY A 246 7.60 -3.90 0.20
CA GLY A 246 7.97 -5.11 -0.53
C GLY A 246 6.85 -6.15 -0.58
N SER A 247 5.70 -5.82 -1.15
CA SER A 247 4.59 -6.77 -1.31
C SER A 247 4.99 -8.00 -2.12
N PHE A 248 5.66 -7.82 -3.26
CA PHE A 248 6.05 -8.92 -4.14
C PHE A 248 6.88 -10.02 -3.46
N PRO A 249 7.96 -9.73 -2.74
CA PRO A 249 8.70 -10.78 -2.05
C PRO A 249 7.85 -11.49 -0.99
N LEU A 250 7.01 -10.80 -0.24
CA LEU A 250 6.13 -11.41 0.75
C LEU A 250 5.06 -12.30 0.10
N GLU A 251 4.48 -11.88 -1.03
CA GLU A 251 3.54 -12.67 -1.83
C GLU A 251 4.21 -13.94 -2.39
N SER A 252 5.46 -13.84 -2.85
CA SER A 252 6.26 -14.99 -3.29
C SER A 252 6.54 -15.96 -2.15
N MET A 253 6.96 -15.46 -1.00
CA MET A 253 7.16 -16.27 0.21
C MET A 253 5.88 -16.96 0.66
N LYS A 254 4.73 -16.29 0.57
CA LYS A 254 3.43 -16.83 0.95
C LYS A 254 3.08 -18.08 0.16
N VAL A 255 3.33 -18.10 -1.14
CA VAL A 255 3.10 -19.29 -1.99
C VAL A 255 4.22 -20.33 -1.90
N GLY A 256 5.31 -20.04 -1.19
CA GLY A 256 6.43 -20.96 -0.98
C GLY A 256 7.51 -20.87 -2.07
N VAL A 257 7.55 -19.79 -2.83
CA VAL A 257 8.59 -19.55 -3.83
C VAL A 257 9.72 -18.72 -3.21
N PRO A 258 10.98 -19.23 -3.24
CA PRO A 258 12.13 -18.50 -2.72
C PRO A 258 12.33 -17.17 -3.42
N VAL A 259 12.93 -16.21 -2.69
CA VAL A 259 13.16 -14.86 -3.19
C VAL A 259 14.65 -14.51 -3.15
N ILE A 260 15.15 -13.99 -4.26
CA ILE A 260 16.41 -13.24 -4.31
C ILE A 260 16.04 -11.77 -4.58
N GLY A 261 16.44 -10.87 -3.68
CA GLY A 261 16.06 -9.47 -3.79
C GLY A 261 17.24 -8.52 -3.55
N LYS A 262 17.22 -7.37 -4.25
CA LYS A 262 18.11 -6.26 -3.92
C LYS A 262 17.61 -5.61 -2.63
N ILE A 263 18.51 -5.38 -1.67
CA ILE A 263 18.16 -4.63 -0.45
C ILE A 263 17.75 -3.21 -0.84
N PRO A 264 16.54 -2.74 -0.46
CA PRO A 264 16.13 -1.35 -0.67
C PRO A 264 17.04 -0.38 0.09
N TYR A 265 17.00 0.91 -0.26
CA TYR A 265 17.72 1.96 0.48
C TYR A 265 17.41 1.96 1.98
N LEU A 266 16.22 1.52 2.34
CA LEU A 266 15.84 1.23 3.70
C LEU A 266 15.41 -0.23 3.81
N LYS A 267 16.27 -1.05 4.42
CA LYS A 267 16.00 -2.48 4.64
C LYS A 267 14.69 -2.62 5.46
N HIS A 268 13.78 -3.47 5.00
CA HIS A 268 12.53 -3.72 5.74
C HIS A 268 12.79 -4.59 6.97
N ASP A 269 12.00 -4.36 8.03
CA ASP A 269 12.14 -5.05 9.32
C ASP A 269 11.92 -6.56 9.21
N TRP A 270 11.11 -7.01 8.25
CA TRP A 270 10.84 -8.42 8.01
C TRP A 270 11.93 -9.14 7.18
N MET A 271 12.89 -8.43 6.58
CA MET A 271 13.96 -9.04 5.77
C MET A 271 15.07 -9.60 6.66
N THR A 272 15.22 -10.93 6.66
CA THR A 272 16.26 -11.64 7.39
C THR A 272 17.04 -12.59 6.47
N GLU A 273 18.20 -13.07 6.88
CA GLU A 273 19.00 -14.03 6.11
C GLU A 273 18.32 -15.40 6.02
N GLU A 274 17.39 -15.69 6.92
CA GLU A 274 16.67 -16.96 6.97
C GLU A 274 15.52 -17.02 5.95
N ASN A 275 14.90 -15.87 5.60
CA ASN A 275 13.67 -15.84 4.81
C ASN A 275 13.85 -15.47 3.33
N GLY A 276 15.07 -15.14 2.91
CA GLY A 276 15.38 -14.76 1.53
C GLY A 276 16.86 -14.52 1.31
N VAL A 277 17.25 -14.40 0.05
CA VAL A 277 18.62 -14.05 -0.33
C VAL A 277 18.65 -12.56 -0.69
N TRP A 278 19.21 -11.75 0.20
CA TRP A 278 19.17 -10.28 0.10
C TRP A 278 20.54 -9.73 -0.32
N ILE A 279 20.57 -9.09 -1.49
CA ILE A 279 21.78 -8.63 -2.15
C ILE A 279 21.98 -7.14 -1.88
N ASP A 280 23.06 -6.79 -1.22
CA ASP A 280 23.48 -5.39 -1.02
C ASP A 280 24.35 -4.91 -2.21
N ASN A 281 25.28 -5.74 -2.68
CA ASN A 281 26.15 -5.41 -3.80
C ASN A 281 25.57 -5.93 -5.13
N PRO A 282 25.11 -5.06 -6.04
CA PRO A 282 24.49 -5.48 -7.29
C PRO A 282 25.45 -6.18 -8.28
N ILE A 283 26.76 -6.10 -8.09
CA ILE A 283 27.76 -6.68 -9.01
C ILE A 283 27.64 -8.21 -9.08
N ASN A 284 27.24 -8.87 -7.98
CA ASN A 284 27.15 -10.32 -7.90
C ASN A 284 25.72 -10.84 -8.07
N PHE A 285 24.76 -9.99 -8.48
CA PHE A 285 23.37 -10.37 -8.47
C PHE A 285 23.06 -11.54 -9.41
N THR A 286 23.60 -11.49 -10.63
CA THR A 286 23.44 -12.57 -11.62
C THR A 286 24.17 -13.86 -11.23
N ASP A 287 25.30 -13.75 -10.53
CA ASP A 287 26.06 -14.92 -10.03
C ASP A 287 25.26 -15.66 -8.96
N VAL A 288 24.63 -14.93 -8.02
CA VAL A 288 23.75 -15.51 -6.99
C VAL A 288 22.53 -16.20 -7.61
N ILE A 289 21.93 -15.63 -8.66
CA ILE A 289 20.83 -16.27 -9.39
C ILE A 289 21.31 -17.57 -10.06
N ALA A 290 22.50 -17.59 -10.63
CA ALA A 290 23.07 -18.77 -11.26
C ALA A 290 23.36 -19.88 -10.25
N ASP A 291 23.95 -19.55 -9.11
CA ASP A 291 24.20 -20.47 -8.01
C ASP A 291 22.91 -21.05 -7.44
N PHE A 292 21.89 -20.21 -7.27
CA PHE A 292 20.57 -20.67 -6.83
C PHE A 292 19.93 -21.60 -7.87
N THR A 293 20.07 -21.28 -9.14
CA THR A 293 19.58 -22.13 -10.25
C THR A 293 20.24 -23.50 -10.24
N LEU A 294 21.55 -23.56 -10.01
CA LEU A 294 22.28 -24.82 -9.88
C LEU A 294 21.76 -25.64 -8.69
N ASN A 295 21.60 -25.02 -7.52
CA ASN A 295 21.04 -25.68 -6.34
C ASN A 295 19.61 -26.19 -6.59
N TRP A 296 18.78 -25.47 -7.35
CA TRP A 296 17.45 -25.95 -7.73
C TRP A 296 17.53 -27.19 -8.62
N LEU A 297 18.42 -27.21 -9.60
CA LEU A 297 18.64 -28.37 -10.50
C LEU A 297 19.14 -29.61 -9.76
N GLU A 298 19.90 -29.42 -8.69
CA GLU A 298 20.45 -30.48 -7.86
C GLU A 298 19.55 -30.88 -6.68
N ASP A 299 18.34 -30.31 -6.59
CA ASP A 299 17.40 -30.52 -5.50
C ASP A 299 17.92 -30.12 -4.11
N ASN A 300 18.82 -29.13 -4.09
CA ASN A 300 19.54 -28.66 -2.91
C ASN A 300 18.99 -27.36 -2.31
N ILE A 301 17.77 -26.93 -2.71
CA ILE A 301 17.14 -25.76 -2.10
C ILE A 301 16.79 -26.07 -0.65
N SER A 302 17.20 -25.22 0.26
CA SER A 302 16.94 -25.36 1.69
C SER A 302 15.43 -25.33 1.98
N PRO A 303 14.84 -26.41 2.49
CA PRO A 303 13.44 -26.40 2.94
C PRO A 303 13.19 -25.35 4.04
N LYS A 304 14.21 -25.07 4.86
CA LYS A 304 14.14 -24.10 5.92
C LYS A 304 13.96 -22.67 5.37
N LEU A 305 14.67 -22.29 4.29
CA LEU A 305 14.51 -21.00 3.63
C LEU A 305 13.05 -20.78 3.19
N ILE A 306 12.43 -21.80 2.59
CA ILE A 306 11.04 -21.75 2.15
C ILE A 306 10.08 -21.62 3.34
N GLN A 307 10.32 -22.39 4.41
CA GLN A 307 9.49 -22.38 5.60
C GLN A 307 9.56 -21.02 6.34
N ASP A 308 10.77 -20.49 6.57
CA ASP A 308 10.97 -19.22 7.25
C ASP A 308 10.37 -18.06 6.41
N GLY A 309 10.44 -18.14 5.08
CA GLY A 309 9.74 -17.23 4.18
C GLY A 309 8.22 -17.25 4.36
N LYS A 310 7.61 -18.45 4.36
CA LYS A 310 6.17 -18.62 4.61
C LYS A 310 5.74 -18.10 5.97
N GLU A 311 6.50 -18.39 7.02
CA GLU A 311 6.22 -17.90 8.37
C GLU A 311 6.28 -16.37 8.45
N THR A 312 7.22 -15.76 7.73
CA THR A 312 7.31 -14.31 7.60
C THR A 312 6.08 -13.73 6.91
N ALA A 313 5.69 -14.27 5.76
CA ALA A 313 4.54 -13.79 4.98
C ALA A 313 3.21 -14.00 5.71
N ASN A 314 3.08 -15.08 6.47
CA ASN A 314 1.87 -15.39 7.25
C ASN A 314 1.54 -14.32 8.30
N LYS A 315 2.53 -13.61 8.83
CA LYS A 315 2.32 -12.49 9.78
C LYS A 315 1.49 -11.36 9.18
N PHE A 316 1.48 -11.24 7.85
CA PHE A 316 0.81 -10.18 7.09
C PHE A 316 -0.38 -10.70 6.27
N SER A 317 -0.86 -11.92 6.58
CA SER A 317 -1.96 -12.57 5.87
C SER A 317 -3.22 -12.70 6.71
N ASP A 318 -3.19 -12.29 7.97
CA ASP A 318 -4.37 -12.34 8.85
C ASP A 318 -5.26 -11.12 8.61
N LYS A 319 -6.39 -11.39 7.95
CA LYS A 319 -7.39 -10.38 7.61
C LYS A 319 -7.97 -9.72 8.86
N ASN A 320 -8.18 -10.48 9.95
CA ASN A 320 -8.78 -9.93 11.16
C ASN A 320 -7.83 -8.93 11.83
N VAL A 321 -6.53 -9.23 11.86
CA VAL A 321 -5.50 -8.32 12.38
C VAL A 321 -5.43 -7.04 11.56
N PHE A 322 -5.50 -7.15 10.23
CA PHE A 322 -5.55 -5.98 9.36
C PHE A 322 -6.80 -5.13 9.61
N GLU A 323 -7.98 -5.76 9.63
CA GLU A 323 -9.25 -5.08 9.87
C GLU A 323 -9.28 -4.39 11.24
N GLU A 324 -8.81 -5.04 12.30
CA GLU A 324 -8.69 -4.46 13.64
C GLU A 324 -7.81 -3.20 13.63
N LYS A 325 -6.62 -3.24 13.03
CA LYS A 325 -5.73 -2.07 12.92
C LYS A 325 -6.38 -0.91 12.17
N VAL A 326 -7.08 -1.20 11.06
CA VAL A 326 -7.80 -0.18 10.29
C VAL A 326 -8.90 0.45 11.14
N LEU A 327 -9.72 -0.37 11.78
CA LEU A 327 -10.84 0.11 12.60
C LEU A 327 -10.36 0.93 13.79
N ASP A 328 -9.36 0.47 14.53
CA ASP A 328 -8.77 1.20 15.66
C ASP A 328 -8.20 2.54 15.23
N CYS A 329 -7.49 2.58 14.10
CA CYS A 329 -6.95 3.82 13.57
C CYS A 329 -8.06 4.85 13.29
N PHE A 330 -9.10 4.45 12.56
CA PHE A 330 -10.18 5.37 12.20
C PHE A 330 -11.10 5.71 13.38
N MET A 331 -11.36 4.78 14.31
CA MET A 331 -12.05 5.07 15.56
C MET A 331 -11.32 6.15 16.36
N ASN A 332 -10.01 6.00 16.57
CA ASN A 332 -9.20 6.99 17.29
C ASN A 332 -9.24 8.38 16.62
N ILE A 333 -9.26 8.43 15.28
CA ILE A 333 -9.39 9.69 14.54
C ILE A 333 -10.76 10.32 14.78
N PHE A 334 -11.83 9.55 14.71
CA PHE A 334 -13.19 10.04 14.93
C PHE A 334 -13.41 10.45 16.39
N ASP A 335 -12.90 9.70 17.37
CA ASP A 335 -12.99 10.04 18.78
C ASP A 335 -12.27 11.36 19.10
N ALA A 336 -11.10 11.59 18.55
CA ALA A 336 -10.39 12.87 18.70
C ALA A 336 -11.19 14.04 18.10
N ARG A 337 -11.86 13.84 16.96
CA ARG A 337 -12.72 14.85 16.34
C ARG A 337 -14.00 15.09 17.13
N LEU A 338 -14.62 14.02 17.61
CA LEU A 338 -15.81 14.07 18.46
C LEU A 338 -15.53 14.89 19.71
N ASN A 339 -14.45 14.60 20.42
CA ASN A 339 -14.02 15.35 21.59
C ASN A 339 -13.82 16.83 21.27
N ASN A 340 -13.18 17.16 20.15
CA ASN A 340 -12.98 18.55 19.73
C ASN A 340 -14.32 19.28 19.50
N PHE A 341 -15.28 18.65 18.81
CA PHE A 341 -16.59 19.24 18.59
C PHE A 341 -17.39 19.42 19.89
N GLN A 342 -17.30 18.46 20.82
CA GLN A 342 -17.91 18.55 22.13
C GLN A 342 -17.33 19.68 22.99
N GLU A 343 -16.01 19.83 22.98
CA GLU A 343 -15.33 20.95 23.66
C GLU A 343 -15.75 22.30 23.10
N GLN A 344 -15.82 22.44 21.78
CA GLN A 344 -16.30 23.67 21.14
C GLN A 344 -17.74 23.98 21.53
N LEU A 345 -18.62 22.97 21.52
CA LEU A 345 -20.03 23.11 21.91
C LEU A 345 -20.18 23.54 23.37
N ASN A 346 -19.40 22.94 24.27
CA ASN A 346 -19.41 23.29 25.69
C ASN A 346 -18.96 24.72 25.92
N ARG A 347 -17.87 25.17 25.29
CA ARG A 347 -17.38 26.57 25.38
C ARG A 347 -18.44 27.59 24.97
N ILE A 348 -19.19 27.31 23.90
CA ILE A 348 -20.29 28.20 23.44
C ILE A 348 -21.42 28.22 24.47
N LYS A 349 -21.80 27.06 25.06
CA LYS A 349 -22.86 26.96 26.06
C LYS A 349 -22.49 27.59 27.41
N GLU A 350 -21.21 27.63 27.76
CA GLU A 350 -20.72 28.28 29.00
C GLU A 350 -20.62 29.82 28.88
N THR A 351 -20.51 30.32 27.64
CA THR A 351 -20.37 31.75 27.39
C THR A 351 -21.74 32.46 27.29
N ASN A 352 -22.84 31.71 27.23
CA ASN A 352 -24.24 32.17 27.21
C ASN A 352 -24.92 31.95 28.56
#